data_a0c312ea6d0ae360c8fd0296ff2285b4
#
_entry.id   a0c312ea6d0ae360c8fd0296ff2285b4
#
_cell.length_a   1.000
_cell.length_b   1.000
_cell.length_c   1.000
_cell.angle_alpha   90.00
_cell.angle_beta   90.00
_cell.angle_gamma   90.00
#
_symmetry.space_group_name_H-M   'P 1'
#
loop_
_entity.id
_entity.type
_entity.pdbx_description
1 polymer ?
#
loop_
_entity_poly.entity_id
_entity_poly.type
_entity_poly.pdbx_seq_one_letter_code
_entity_poly.pdbx_strand_id
1 'polypeptide(L)'
;MDDNKFKLPASISRRRFVQGLAVGGVIASFPHVVRAGSSFKDNAATGSAPELSGKVIELTIAESLVNFTGVVRTATTINGSIPAPTLRLREGDEVTIKVTNTLSVPSSIHWHGIILPYQMDGVPGLSFKGIMPGETFVYKFNLQQSGTYWYHSHSGFQEMTGMYGALIIEPREQDIIVADREYVVQLSDWTDDDPMKVFSKLKVQGDIYNYNQPTVRDFFRDLSEKGLSSALSKRKMWQEMRMSPTDLGDLSSAALTYLFNGSTPLANWRGLFKKGEKVRLRFINGASNTFFDVRIPELQMTVVQSDGQNVHPVTVDEFRFGPGETYDVLVTPQSDAYTIFAQTIERTGYARGTLAVANNINAPVPAVDPVEWLAMADMMGNMSHDATMGVMDHSQHAPAMPMDLSQHAGPAAAFAKASTCLLY
;
A
#
# COMPACT_ATOMS: atom_id res chain seq x y z
N MET A 1 -21.87 3.20 62.35
CA MET A 1 -22.24 2.43 61.17
C MET A 1 -22.26 3.44 60.03
N ASP A 2 -21.09 3.58 59.40
CA ASP A 2 -20.82 4.61 58.39
C ASP A 2 -21.11 4.08 57.00
N ASP A 3 -22.08 4.69 56.32
CA ASP A 3 -22.36 4.47 54.91
C ASP A 3 -21.41 5.31 54.04
N ASN A 4 -20.37 4.67 53.52
CA ASN A 4 -19.40 5.32 52.61
C ASN A 4 -19.89 5.14 51.16
N LYS A 5 -20.63 6.12 50.63
CA LYS A 5 -21.06 6.14 49.25
C LYS A 5 -19.91 6.66 48.35
N PHE A 6 -19.35 5.78 47.52
CA PHE A 6 -18.47 6.15 46.42
C PHE A 6 -19.16 7.07 45.42
N LYS A 7 -18.73 8.33 45.36
CA LYS A 7 -19.13 9.28 44.30
C LYS A 7 -18.20 9.15 43.12
N LEU A 8 -18.72 8.76 41.96
CA LEU A 8 -18.02 8.84 40.69
C LEU A 8 -17.72 10.29 40.30
N PRO A 9 -16.56 10.61 39.75
CA PRO A 9 -16.23 11.98 39.33
C PRO A 9 -17.05 12.39 38.11
N ALA A 10 -17.59 13.62 38.13
CA ALA A 10 -18.37 14.20 37.08
C ALA A 10 -17.59 14.33 35.77
N SER A 11 -18.20 13.94 34.67
CA SER A 11 -17.67 14.07 33.31
C SER A 11 -17.38 15.54 32.97
N ILE A 12 -16.14 15.83 32.62
CA ILE A 12 -15.74 17.18 32.14
C ILE A 12 -16.30 17.36 30.72
N SER A 13 -17.16 18.35 30.52
CA SER A 13 -17.75 18.64 29.21
C SER A 13 -16.69 19.17 28.24
N ARG A 14 -16.77 18.77 26.96
CA ARG A 14 -15.86 19.20 25.87
C ARG A 14 -15.64 20.73 25.79
N ARG A 15 -16.59 21.51 26.26
CA ARG A 15 -16.53 22.98 26.27
C ARG A 15 -15.54 23.54 27.31
N ARG A 16 -15.27 22.83 28.42
CA ARG A 16 -14.27 23.23 29.43
C ARG A 16 -12.85 22.83 29.06
N PHE A 17 -12.68 21.83 28.21
CA PHE A 17 -11.37 21.43 27.71
C PHE A 17 -10.77 22.49 26.75
N VAL A 18 -11.60 23.09 25.90
CA VAL A 18 -11.18 24.13 24.94
C VAL A 18 -10.88 25.48 25.63
N GLN A 19 -11.50 25.75 26.77
CA GLN A 19 -11.24 27.00 27.53
C GLN A 19 -10.00 26.96 28.42
N GLY A 20 -9.46 25.76 28.71
CA GLY A 20 -8.21 25.60 29.50
C GLY A 20 -6.94 25.87 28.71
N LEU A 21 -6.97 25.93 27.39
CA LEU A 21 -5.83 26.14 26.51
C LEU A 21 -5.50 27.64 26.23
N ALA A 22 -6.34 28.58 26.69
CA ALA A 22 -6.18 30.00 26.42
C ALA A 22 -5.51 30.82 27.54
N VAL A 23 -5.13 30.22 28.68
CA VAL A 23 -4.60 30.95 29.86
C VAL A 23 -3.33 30.30 30.41
N GLY A 24 -2.36 29.98 29.56
CA GLY A 24 -1.09 29.38 29.98
C GLY A 24 0.14 29.99 29.29
N GLY A 25 0.10 31.25 28.95
CA GLY A 25 1.27 31.96 28.44
C GLY A 25 1.89 32.83 29.53
N VAL A 26 3.12 32.56 29.84
CA VAL A 26 4.13 33.30 30.63
C VAL A 26 4.64 32.52 31.84
N ILE A 27 5.74 31.82 31.70
CA ILE A 27 6.85 31.82 32.69
C ILE A 27 8.17 31.79 31.91
N ALA A 28 8.98 32.79 32.19
CA ALA A 28 10.26 33.06 31.59
C ALA A 28 11.40 32.20 32.16
N SER A 29 12.38 31.97 31.31
CA SER A 29 13.83 31.98 31.55
C SER A 29 14.42 31.10 32.67
N PHE A 30 15.10 30.04 32.25
CA PHE A 30 16.44 29.70 32.77
C PHE A 30 17.28 29.07 31.66
N PRO A 31 18.54 29.51 31.46
CA PRO A 31 19.46 28.89 30.52
C PRO A 31 20.29 27.85 31.24
N HIS A 32 20.45 26.70 30.66
CA HIS A 32 21.66 25.89 30.55
C HIS A 32 21.35 24.44 30.09
N VAL A 33 21.77 24.23 28.85
CA VAL A 33 22.66 23.15 28.39
C VAL A 33 22.20 21.71 28.65
N VAL A 34 21.77 21.03 27.59
CA VAL A 34 22.53 19.93 27.01
C VAL A 34 22.19 19.86 25.52
N ARG A 35 23.20 20.15 24.71
CA ARG A 35 23.18 20.02 23.26
C ARG A 35 23.49 18.56 22.94
N ALA A 36 22.45 17.75 22.84
CA ALA A 36 22.49 16.55 22.05
C ALA A 36 21.63 16.86 20.81
N GLY A 37 22.28 17.25 19.73
CA GLY A 37 21.62 17.56 18.49
C GLY A 37 21.14 16.29 17.79
N SER A 38 19.96 15.80 18.14
CA SER A 38 19.15 15.05 17.22
C SER A 38 18.31 16.06 16.46
N SER A 39 18.73 16.39 15.24
CA SER A 39 17.91 17.16 14.32
C SER A 39 16.67 16.30 14.02
N PHE A 40 15.55 16.61 14.67
CA PHE A 40 14.25 16.18 14.18
C PHE A 40 14.11 16.76 12.78
N LYS A 41 14.33 15.96 11.78
CA LYS A 41 13.84 16.30 10.44
C LYS A 41 12.33 16.10 10.52
N ASP A 42 11.60 17.22 10.60
CA ASP A 42 10.17 17.20 10.29
C ASP A 42 10.04 16.66 8.87
N ASN A 43 9.69 15.39 8.74
CA ASN A 43 9.32 14.76 7.45
C ASN A 43 7.97 15.29 6.93
N ALA A 44 7.48 16.41 7.48
CA ALA A 44 6.40 17.22 6.89
C ALA A 44 6.85 17.97 5.61
N ALA A 45 8.07 17.73 5.15
CA ALA A 45 8.55 18.35 3.92
C ALA A 45 7.97 17.59 2.71
N THR A 46 7.31 18.32 1.89
CA THR A 46 6.88 18.14 0.48
C THR A 46 7.96 17.56 -0.44
N GLY A 47 8.68 16.52 -0.02
CA GLY A 47 9.84 16.00 -0.71
C GLY A 47 9.57 14.61 -1.29
N SER A 48 9.82 14.45 -2.59
CA SER A 48 10.05 13.13 -3.17
C SER A 48 11.16 12.42 -2.38
N ALA A 49 11.10 11.08 -2.30
CA ALA A 49 12.20 10.29 -1.74
C ALA A 49 13.53 10.68 -2.40
N PRO A 50 14.66 10.64 -1.69
CA PRO A 50 15.97 10.85 -2.30
C PRO A 50 16.16 9.91 -3.49
N GLU A 51 16.82 10.36 -4.55
CA GLU A 51 17.13 9.52 -5.70
C GLU A 51 18.59 9.09 -5.67
N LEU A 52 18.85 7.81 -5.91
CA LEU A 52 20.16 7.22 -6.05
C LEU A 52 20.28 6.56 -7.43
N SER A 53 21.41 6.78 -8.08
CA SER A 53 21.71 6.23 -9.40
C SER A 53 23.17 5.75 -9.49
N GLY A 54 23.47 5.01 -10.55
CA GLY A 54 24.81 4.48 -10.82
C GLY A 54 24.91 2.97 -10.61
N LYS A 55 26.10 2.41 -10.90
CA LYS A 55 26.33 0.97 -10.87
C LYS A 55 26.71 0.42 -9.49
N VAL A 56 27.11 1.29 -8.58
CA VAL A 56 27.43 0.93 -7.20
C VAL A 56 26.60 1.80 -6.28
N ILE A 57 25.77 1.18 -5.46
CA ILE A 57 24.85 1.84 -4.53
C ILE A 57 25.08 1.31 -3.13
N GLU A 58 25.04 2.17 -2.13
CA GLU A 58 25.14 1.82 -0.72
C GLU A 58 23.84 2.16 0.00
N LEU A 59 23.24 1.16 0.65
CA LEU A 59 22.03 1.28 1.42
C LEU A 59 22.30 0.87 2.86
N THR A 60 21.77 1.63 3.82
CA THR A 60 21.88 1.34 5.24
C THR A 60 20.48 1.18 5.82
N ILE A 61 20.21 0.02 6.37
CA ILE A 61 18.98 -0.28 7.10
C ILE A 61 19.20 0.15 8.56
N ALA A 62 18.31 1.03 9.07
CA ALA A 62 18.42 1.57 10.41
C ALA A 62 17.04 1.90 10.99
N GLU A 63 16.97 2.07 12.31
CA GLU A 63 15.81 2.67 12.96
C GLU A 63 15.86 4.20 12.82
N SER A 64 14.69 4.81 12.61
CA SER A 64 14.51 6.26 12.56
C SER A 64 13.23 6.67 13.29
N LEU A 65 13.24 7.84 13.92
CA LEU A 65 12.02 8.39 14.50
C LEU A 65 11.20 9.11 13.43
N VAL A 66 9.92 8.79 13.38
CA VAL A 66 8.94 9.40 12.45
C VAL A 66 7.72 9.90 13.23
N ASN A 67 6.97 10.82 12.61
CA ASN A 67 5.72 11.32 13.16
C ASN A 67 4.73 11.61 12.00
N PHE A 68 3.81 10.68 11.75
CA PHE A 68 2.77 10.84 10.74
C PHE A 68 1.42 11.27 11.33
N THR A 69 1.17 10.94 12.59
CA THR A 69 -0.16 11.06 13.21
C THR A 69 -0.22 12.06 14.37
N GLY A 70 0.92 12.69 14.68
CA GLY A 70 1.12 13.50 15.89
C GLY A 70 1.79 12.70 17.02
N VAL A 71 2.05 11.40 16.81
CA VAL A 71 2.74 10.52 17.76
C VAL A 71 4.08 10.08 17.18
N VAL A 72 5.16 10.27 17.94
CA VAL A 72 6.50 9.81 17.51
C VAL A 72 6.57 8.30 17.63
N ARG A 73 7.02 7.64 16.56
CA ARG A 73 7.22 6.18 16.46
C ARG A 73 8.60 5.86 15.89
N THR A 74 9.09 4.67 16.21
CA THR A 74 10.27 4.11 15.58
C THR A 74 9.86 3.40 14.30
N ALA A 75 10.48 3.78 13.19
CA ALA A 75 10.33 3.16 11.90
C ALA A 75 11.59 2.40 11.50
N THR A 76 11.45 1.41 10.63
CA THR A 76 12.58 0.77 9.94
C THR A 76 12.78 1.49 8.60
N THR A 77 13.95 2.07 8.39
CA THR A 77 14.22 2.92 7.22
C THR A 77 15.42 2.43 6.44
N ILE A 78 15.49 2.80 5.16
CA ILE A 78 16.70 2.69 4.36
C ILE A 78 17.20 4.11 4.10
N ASN A 79 18.46 4.37 4.46
CA ASN A 79 19.11 5.68 4.40
C ASN A 79 18.31 6.78 5.11
N GLY A 80 17.53 6.43 6.15
CA GLY A 80 16.82 7.37 7.03
C GLY A 80 15.59 8.02 6.42
N SER A 81 14.99 7.49 5.35
CA SER A 81 13.79 8.07 4.72
C SER A 81 12.66 7.06 4.57
N ILE A 82 11.42 7.55 4.50
CA ILE A 82 10.19 6.83 4.13
C ILE A 82 9.43 7.69 3.11
N PRO A 83 9.19 7.19 1.88
CA PRO A 83 9.77 5.97 1.32
C PRO A 83 11.31 6.00 1.33
N ALA A 84 11.92 4.83 1.26
CA ALA A 84 13.35 4.67 1.02
C ALA A 84 13.76 5.34 -0.30
N PRO A 85 15.06 5.59 -0.55
CA PRO A 85 15.50 6.24 -1.78
C PRO A 85 14.95 5.57 -3.04
N THR A 86 14.50 6.37 -4.01
CA THR A 86 14.21 5.89 -5.35
C THR A 86 15.51 5.46 -6.02
N LEU A 87 15.63 4.20 -6.40
CA LEU A 87 16.75 3.71 -7.18
C LEU A 87 16.45 3.90 -8.67
N ARG A 88 17.27 4.73 -9.35
CA ARG A 88 17.14 4.93 -10.80
C ARG A 88 18.32 4.28 -11.51
N LEU A 89 18.04 3.18 -12.19
CA LEU A 89 19.00 2.30 -12.81
C LEU A 89 18.76 2.21 -14.32
N ARG A 90 19.60 1.49 -15.06
CA ARG A 90 19.46 1.35 -16.51
C ARG A 90 19.53 -0.12 -16.92
N GLU A 91 18.63 -0.52 -17.79
CA GLU A 91 18.60 -1.83 -18.42
C GLU A 91 19.93 -2.15 -19.11
N GLY A 92 20.41 -3.38 -18.93
CA GLY A 92 21.68 -3.86 -19.46
C GLY A 92 22.90 -3.56 -18.57
N ASP A 93 22.76 -2.77 -17.51
CA ASP A 93 23.84 -2.54 -16.56
C ASP A 93 23.96 -3.70 -15.55
N GLU A 94 25.20 -4.03 -15.19
CA GLU A 94 25.49 -4.83 -13.99
C GLU A 94 25.55 -3.86 -12.80
N VAL A 95 24.73 -4.12 -11.78
CA VAL A 95 24.67 -3.30 -10.58
C VAL A 95 25.24 -4.05 -9.38
N THR A 96 25.85 -3.31 -8.46
CA THR A 96 26.33 -3.78 -7.17
C THR A 96 25.69 -2.93 -6.08
N ILE A 97 24.79 -3.52 -5.30
CA ILE A 97 24.09 -2.82 -4.20
C ILE A 97 24.56 -3.42 -2.89
N LYS A 98 25.25 -2.61 -2.08
CA LYS A 98 25.73 -3.01 -0.77
C LYS A 98 24.69 -2.59 0.27
N VAL A 99 24.15 -3.54 1.02
CA VAL A 99 23.13 -3.30 2.03
C VAL A 99 23.70 -3.64 3.39
N THR A 100 23.84 -2.64 4.25
CA THR A 100 24.31 -2.79 5.63
C THR A 100 23.12 -2.78 6.59
N ASN A 101 22.99 -3.83 7.40
CA ASN A 101 21.96 -3.91 8.43
C ASN A 101 22.53 -3.42 9.77
N THR A 102 22.06 -2.28 10.25
CA THR A 102 22.41 -1.73 11.58
C THR A 102 21.38 -2.01 12.65
N LEU A 103 20.30 -2.75 12.32
CA LEU A 103 19.31 -3.17 13.31
C LEU A 103 19.88 -4.23 14.25
N SER A 104 19.22 -4.45 15.37
CA SER A 104 19.50 -5.54 16.30
C SER A 104 18.89 -6.91 15.87
N VAL A 105 18.15 -6.93 14.78
CA VAL A 105 17.45 -8.10 14.22
C VAL A 105 17.86 -8.33 12.77
N PRO A 106 17.72 -9.56 12.24
CA PRO A 106 17.95 -9.82 10.81
C PRO A 106 17.03 -9.02 9.91
N SER A 107 17.52 -8.70 8.70
CA SER A 107 16.79 -7.95 7.69
C SER A 107 17.04 -8.53 6.30
N SER A 108 16.37 -7.96 5.28
CA SER A 108 16.52 -8.35 3.88
C SER A 108 16.01 -7.23 2.97
N ILE A 109 16.40 -7.26 1.70
CA ILE A 109 15.76 -6.50 0.64
C ILE A 109 15.39 -7.46 -0.47
N HIS A 110 14.10 -7.51 -0.81
CA HIS A 110 13.56 -8.16 -1.98
C HIS A 110 13.37 -7.13 -3.09
N TRP A 111 13.73 -7.52 -4.32
CA TRP A 111 13.63 -6.71 -5.54
C TRP A 111 12.38 -7.13 -6.30
N HIS A 112 11.27 -6.47 -6.00
CA HIS A 112 9.96 -6.89 -6.46
C HIS A 112 9.76 -6.70 -7.96
N GLY A 113 9.39 -7.77 -8.66
CA GLY A 113 8.98 -7.75 -10.07
C GLY A 113 10.12 -7.81 -11.08
N ILE A 114 11.40 -7.90 -10.66
CA ILE A 114 12.53 -7.98 -11.60
C ILE A 114 13.10 -9.40 -11.73
N ILE A 115 13.63 -9.69 -12.91
CA ILE A 115 14.29 -10.96 -13.23
C ILE A 115 15.76 -10.87 -12.81
N LEU A 116 16.16 -11.71 -11.86
CA LEU A 116 17.52 -11.73 -11.32
C LEU A 116 17.93 -13.16 -10.89
N PRO A 117 19.22 -13.39 -10.60
CA PRO A 117 19.67 -14.67 -10.07
C PRO A 117 19.00 -14.97 -8.72
N TYR A 118 18.53 -16.18 -8.54
CA TYR A 118 17.81 -16.64 -7.35
C TYR A 118 18.46 -16.23 -6.01
N GLN A 119 19.82 -16.33 -5.92
CA GLN A 119 20.56 -15.96 -4.70
C GLN A 119 20.49 -14.46 -4.38
N MET A 120 20.07 -13.63 -5.34
CA MET A 120 19.95 -12.18 -5.22
C MET A 120 18.51 -11.72 -4.99
N ASP A 121 17.55 -12.64 -4.93
CA ASP A 121 16.11 -12.35 -4.78
C ASP A 121 15.75 -11.74 -3.41
N GLY A 122 16.56 -12.02 -2.39
CA GLY A 122 16.47 -11.35 -1.10
C GLY A 122 15.38 -11.87 -0.17
N VAL A 123 14.88 -13.10 -0.37
CA VAL A 123 13.87 -13.74 0.50
C VAL A 123 14.55 -14.66 1.52
N PRO A 124 14.56 -14.30 2.83
CA PRO A 124 15.23 -15.08 3.85
C PRO A 124 14.63 -16.49 4.01
N GLY A 125 15.51 -17.47 4.19
CA GLY A 125 15.12 -18.87 4.34
C GLY A 125 14.75 -19.56 3.02
N LEU A 126 14.66 -18.79 1.91
CA LEU A 126 14.42 -19.29 0.57
C LEU A 126 15.66 -19.05 -0.30
N SER A 127 15.96 -17.81 -0.66
CA SER A 127 17.05 -17.45 -1.56
C SER A 127 18.38 -17.17 -0.85
N PHE A 128 18.37 -16.78 0.41
CA PHE A 128 19.54 -16.52 1.25
C PHE A 128 19.20 -16.57 2.76
N LYS A 129 20.21 -16.41 3.63
CA LYS A 129 20.04 -16.47 5.10
C LYS A 129 19.48 -15.18 5.74
N GLY A 130 19.32 -14.10 4.97
CA GLY A 130 19.09 -12.75 5.49
C GLY A 130 20.39 -12.01 5.80
N ILE A 131 20.29 -10.72 6.12
CA ILE A 131 21.39 -9.83 6.50
C ILE A 131 21.38 -9.73 8.02
N MET A 132 22.38 -10.35 8.71
CA MET A 132 22.45 -10.33 10.16
C MET A 132 22.79 -8.95 10.71
N PRO A 133 22.53 -8.67 12.00
CA PRO A 133 22.95 -7.44 12.66
C PRO A 133 24.44 -7.14 12.45
N GLY A 134 24.75 -5.94 11.97
CA GLY A 134 26.10 -5.48 11.65
C GLY A 134 26.70 -6.03 10.36
N GLU A 135 26.01 -6.93 9.65
CA GLU A 135 26.50 -7.45 8.36
C GLU A 135 26.17 -6.51 7.20
N THR A 136 27.01 -6.60 6.16
CA THR A 136 26.75 -6.02 4.82
C THR A 136 26.60 -7.16 3.82
N PHE A 137 25.45 -7.21 3.15
CA PHE A 137 25.22 -8.11 2.02
C PHE A 137 25.42 -7.36 0.71
N VAL A 138 26.02 -8.03 -0.27
CA VAL A 138 26.30 -7.45 -1.60
C VAL A 138 25.42 -8.13 -2.63
N TYR A 139 24.38 -7.41 -3.07
CA TYR A 139 23.57 -7.80 -4.21
C TYR A 139 24.33 -7.42 -5.49
N LYS A 140 24.51 -8.39 -6.39
CA LYS A 140 25.17 -8.15 -7.67
C LYS A 140 24.45 -8.90 -8.77
N PHE A 141 23.87 -8.16 -9.71
CA PHE A 141 23.09 -8.73 -10.82
C PHE A 141 23.03 -7.80 -12.03
N ASN A 142 22.67 -8.38 -13.18
CA ASN A 142 22.40 -7.65 -14.41
C ASN A 142 20.93 -7.28 -14.49
N LEU A 143 20.62 -6.06 -14.90
CA LEU A 143 19.27 -5.58 -15.15
C LEU A 143 18.83 -6.01 -16.56
N GLN A 144 17.84 -6.91 -16.63
CA GLN A 144 17.40 -7.54 -17.88
C GLN A 144 16.13 -6.92 -18.46
N GLN A 145 15.53 -5.98 -17.75
CA GLN A 145 14.23 -5.37 -18.10
C GLN A 145 14.21 -3.91 -17.67
N SER A 146 13.35 -3.12 -18.31
CA SER A 146 13.07 -1.73 -17.94
C SER A 146 11.63 -1.61 -17.43
N GLY A 147 11.34 -0.53 -16.70
CA GLY A 147 10.01 -0.24 -16.19
C GLY A 147 10.00 0.31 -14.77
N THR A 148 8.79 0.35 -14.20
CA THR A 148 8.55 0.78 -12.83
C THR A 148 8.38 -0.43 -11.94
N TYR A 149 9.21 -0.50 -10.91
CA TYR A 149 9.29 -1.58 -9.91
C TYR A 149 9.47 -0.96 -8.53
N TRP A 150 9.65 -1.79 -7.52
CA TRP A 150 9.92 -1.37 -6.17
C TRP A 150 10.76 -2.39 -5.41
N TYR A 151 11.23 -2.03 -4.24
CA TYR A 151 11.97 -2.93 -3.36
C TYR A 151 11.50 -2.74 -1.92
N HIS A 152 11.52 -3.82 -1.15
CA HIS A 152 11.03 -3.81 0.22
C HIS A 152 11.67 -4.90 1.08
N SER A 153 11.46 -4.85 2.39
CA SER A 153 11.89 -5.93 3.27
C SER A 153 11.01 -7.16 3.09
N HIS A 154 11.62 -8.33 3.17
CA HIS A 154 10.92 -9.61 3.29
C HIS A 154 11.18 -10.26 4.66
N SER A 155 11.47 -9.44 5.70
CA SER A 155 11.80 -9.88 7.06
C SER A 155 10.81 -9.33 8.07
N GLY A 156 10.03 -10.22 8.70
CA GLY A 156 9.02 -9.83 9.69
C GLY A 156 8.02 -8.82 9.15
N PHE A 157 7.79 -7.74 9.91
CA PHE A 157 6.91 -6.63 9.50
C PHE A 157 7.69 -5.34 9.14
N GLN A 158 8.96 -5.46 8.73
CA GLN A 158 9.80 -4.29 8.42
C GLN A 158 9.26 -3.48 7.23
N GLU A 159 8.59 -4.12 6.26
CA GLU A 159 7.86 -3.45 5.19
C GLU A 159 6.78 -2.53 5.77
N MET A 160 5.91 -3.02 6.64
CA MET A 160 4.84 -2.25 7.28
C MET A 160 5.38 -1.12 8.18
N THR A 161 6.61 -1.22 8.66
CA THR A 161 7.26 -0.20 9.47
C THR A 161 8.13 0.78 8.67
N GLY A 162 8.05 0.75 7.32
CA GLY A 162 8.62 1.80 6.45
C GLY A 162 9.72 1.35 5.51
N MET A 163 10.04 0.06 5.45
CA MET A 163 11.16 -0.45 4.66
C MET A 163 10.73 -0.82 3.23
N TYR A 164 10.41 0.17 2.42
CA TYR A 164 10.04 0.07 1.01
C TYR A 164 10.50 1.31 0.23
N GLY A 165 10.81 1.15 -1.06
CA GLY A 165 11.23 2.23 -1.95
C GLY A 165 11.04 1.89 -3.42
N ALA A 166 10.99 2.90 -4.27
CA ALA A 166 10.80 2.76 -5.71
C ALA A 166 12.08 2.30 -6.41
N LEU A 167 11.93 1.48 -7.45
CA LEU A 167 12.98 1.04 -8.35
C LEU A 167 12.56 1.33 -9.79
N ILE A 168 13.19 2.32 -10.41
CA ILE A 168 12.95 2.70 -11.79
C ILE A 168 14.12 2.19 -12.63
N ILE A 169 13.83 1.39 -13.63
CA ILE A 169 14.84 0.89 -14.57
C ILE A 169 14.55 1.54 -15.93
N GLU A 170 15.41 2.48 -16.29
CA GLU A 170 15.36 3.15 -17.59
C GLU A 170 15.68 2.16 -18.72
N PRO A 171 14.98 2.20 -19.85
CA PRO A 171 15.26 1.33 -20.96
C PRO A 171 16.67 1.58 -21.53
N ARG A 172 17.26 0.55 -22.08
CA ARG A 172 18.58 0.63 -22.72
C ARG A 172 18.57 1.57 -23.93
N GLU A 173 17.49 1.52 -24.68
CA GLU A 173 17.22 2.39 -25.82
C GLU A 173 16.29 3.54 -25.41
N GLN A 174 15.93 4.39 -26.38
CA GLN A 174 15.00 5.50 -26.12
C GLN A 174 13.64 4.94 -25.66
N ASP A 175 13.13 5.47 -24.56
CA ASP A 175 11.80 5.09 -24.07
C ASP A 175 10.74 5.45 -25.11
N ILE A 176 9.88 4.49 -25.43
CA ILE A 176 8.75 4.69 -26.34
C ILE A 176 7.63 5.53 -25.70
N ILE A 177 7.60 5.58 -24.36
CA ILE A 177 6.65 6.38 -23.59
C ILE A 177 7.25 7.78 -23.38
N VAL A 178 6.90 8.69 -24.28
CA VAL A 178 7.40 10.08 -24.22
C VAL A 178 6.53 10.92 -23.30
N ALA A 179 7.14 11.56 -22.33
CA ALA A 179 6.52 12.53 -21.44
C ALA A 179 7.42 13.75 -21.25
N ASP A 180 6.81 14.92 -21.02
CA ASP A 180 7.56 16.17 -20.75
C ASP A 180 8.03 16.22 -19.30
N ARG A 181 7.38 15.43 -18.43
CA ARG A 181 7.62 15.37 -16.97
C ARG A 181 7.23 14.02 -16.42
N GLU A 182 7.88 13.64 -15.33
CA GLU A 182 7.66 12.37 -14.68
C GLU A 182 7.62 12.52 -13.16
N TYR A 183 6.78 11.74 -12.50
CA TYR A 183 6.74 11.61 -11.06
C TYR A 183 6.56 10.15 -10.65
N VAL A 184 7.33 9.72 -9.65
CA VAL A 184 7.06 8.49 -8.93
C VAL A 184 6.00 8.78 -7.87
N VAL A 185 4.97 7.94 -7.84
CA VAL A 185 3.87 7.99 -6.89
C VAL A 185 3.83 6.67 -6.14
N GLN A 186 4.47 6.63 -4.98
CA GLN A 186 4.43 5.45 -4.12
C GLN A 186 3.38 5.63 -3.04
N LEU A 187 2.31 4.82 -3.10
CA LEU A 187 1.31 4.71 -2.07
C LEU A 187 1.75 3.68 -1.04
N SER A 188 1.40 3.90 0.22
CA SER A 188 1.73 2.98 1.31
C SER A 188 0.78 3.16 2.49
N ASP A 189 0.84 2.24 3.42
CA ASP A 189 0.13 2.29 4.68
C ASP A 189 1.11 2.33 5.86
N TRP A 190 0.69 2.91 6.97
CA TRP A 190 1.44 3.06 8.20
C TRP A 190 0.55 2.75 9.40
N THR A 191 1.09 2.10 10.40
CA THR A 191 0.43 1.93 11.70
C THR A 191 1.29 2.47 12.83
N ASP A 192 0.65 3.15 13.79
CA ASP A 192 1.27 3.52 15.05
C ASP A 192 1.30 2.38 16.07
N ASP A 193 0.53 1.33 15.82
CA ASP A 193 0.52 0.13 16.64
C ASP A 193 1.70 -0.79 16.27
N ASP A 194 2.08 -1.66 17.20
CA ASP A 194 3.00 -2.77 16.91
C ASP A 194 2.34 -3.73 15.90
N PRO A 195 2.93 -3.93 14.70
CA PRO A 195 2.34 -4.79 13.67
C PRO A 195 2.08 -6.22 14.13
N MET A 196 2.92 -6.76 15.05
CA MET A 196 2.69 -8.08 15.64
C MET A 196 1.42 -8.13 16.48
N LYS A 197 1.07 -7.04 17.16
CA LYS A 197 -0.19 -6.95 17.91
C LYS A 197 -1.38 -6.83 16.97
N VAL A 198 -1.26 -6.04 15.88
CA VAL A 198 -2.29 -5.95 14.84
C VAL A 198 -2.56 -7.33 14.26
N PHE A 199 -1.52 -8.02 13.83
CA PHE A 199 -1.61 -9.38 13.28
C PHE A 199 -2.19 -10.40 14.27
N SER A 200 -1.80 -10.31 15.55
CA SER A 200 -2.34 -11.19 16.59
C SER A 200 -3.84 -10.99 16.81
N LYS A 201 -4.33 -9.75 16.72
CA LYS A 201 -5.76 -9.45 16.81
C LYS A 201 -6.53 -10.02 15.60
N LEU A 202 -6.01 -9.86 14.39
CA LEU A 202 -6.59 -10.41 13.16
C LEU A 202 -6.69 -11.94 13.20
N LYS A 203 -5.72 -12.65 13.81
CA LYS A 203 -5.80 -14.10 14.00
C LYS A 203 -6.93 -14.53 14.95
N VAL A 204 -7.34 -13.68 15.86
CA VAL A 204 -8.47 -13.95 16.78
C VAL A 204 -9.80 -13.59 16.13
N GLN A 205 -9.84 -12.47 15.44
CA GLN A 205 -11.03 -11.95 14.78
C GLN A 205 -10.63 -11.16 13.52
N GLY A 206 -10.87 -11.73 12.32
CA GLY A 206 -10.46 -11.16 11.05
C GLY A 206 -11.07 -9.78 10.77
N ASP A 207 -12.33 -9.58 11.14
CA ASP A 207 -13.09 -8.34 10.92
C ASP A 207 -12.99 -7.31 12.07
N ILE A 208 -12.01 -7.45 12.98
CA ILE A 208 -11.90 -6.58 14.18
C ILE A 208 -11.72 -5.10 13.83
N TYR A 209 -11.15 -4.79 12.68
CA TYR A 209 -10.93 -3.43 12.19
C TYR A 209 -12.01 -2.97 11.18
N ASN A 210 -12.99 -3.81 10.89
CA ASN A 210 -14.12 -3.44 10.04
C ASN A 210 -15.19 -2.70 10.85
N TYR A 211 -15.19 -1.36 10.77
CA TYR A 211 -16.21 -0.53 11.42
C TYR A 211 -17.47 -0.31 10.57
N ASN A 212 -17.50 -0.85 9.35
CA ASN A 212 -18.65 -0.82 8.45
C ASN A 212 -19.54 -2.08 8.57
N GLN A 213 -19.46 -2.78 9.69
CA GLN A 213 -20.25 -4.00 9.90
C GLN A 213 -21.74 -3.76 9.75
N PRO A 214 -22.49 -4.76 9.21
CA PRO A 214 -23.95 -4.69 9.05
C PRO A 214 -24.65 -4.40 10.37
N THR A 215 -25.47 -3.35 10.39
CA THR A 215 -26.18 -2.89 11.59
C THR A 215 -27.60 -3.46 11.69
N VAL A 216 -28.23 -3.25 12.84
CA VAL A 216 -29.68 -3.54 13.03
C VAL A 216 -30.54 -2.73 12.04
N ARG A 217 -30.12 -1.49 11.72
CA ARG A 217 -30.83 -0.65 10.72
C ARG A 217 -30.78 -1.30 9.33
N ASP A 218 -29.65 -1.88 8.96
CA ASP A 218 -29.51 -2.59 7.69
C ASP A 218 -30.39 -3.84 7.64
N PHE A 219 -30.61 -4.50 8.78
CA PHE A 219 -31.58 -5.58 8.87
C PHE A 219 -32.99 -5.13 8.56
N PHE A 220 -33.46 -4.03 9.17
CA PHE A 220 -34.80 -3.53 8.92
C PHE A 220 -34.95 -3.00 7.48
N ARG A 221 -33.92 -2.45 6.90
CA ARG A 221 -33.92 -2.08 5.48
C ARG A 221 -34.06 -3.33 4.58
N ASP A 222 -33.23 -4.35 4.78
CA ASP A 222 -33.32 -5.62 4.03
C ASP A 222 -34.69 -6.29 4.23
N LEU A 223 -35.25 -6.23 5.45
CA LEU A 223 -36.58 -6.75 5.77
C LEU A 223 -37.67 -6.03 4.97
N SER A 224 -37.63 -4.70 4.90
CA SER A 224 -38.62 -3.90 4.17
C SER A 224 -38.53 -4.07 2.66
N GLU A 225 -37.34 -4.25 2.11
CA GLU A 225 -37.10 -4.35 0.68
C GLU A 225 -37.25 -5.78 0.13
N LYS A 226 -36.82 -6.79 0.89
CA LYS A 226 -36.67 -8.18 0.42
C LYS A 226 -37.45 -9.22 1.20
N GLY A 227 -38.15 -8.79 2.26
CA GLY A 227 -38.92 -9.67 3.16
C GLY A 227 -38.06 -10.44 4.17
N LEU A 228 -38.74 -10.99 5.18
CA LEU A 228 -38.10 -11.62 6.35
C LEU A 228 -37.21 -12.83 5.97
N SER A 229 -37.73 -13.71 5.14
CA SER A 229 -37.02 -14.94 4.75
C SER A 229 -35.69 -14.63 4.06
N SER A 230 -35.66 -13.70 3.10
CA SER A 230 -34.47 -13.29 2.38
C SER A 230 -33.47 -12.58 3.30
N ALA A 231 -33.97 -11.66 4.17
CA ALA A 231 -33.11 -10.94 5.12
C ALA A 231 -32.41 -11.87 6.13
N LEU A 232 -33.11 -12.92 6.61
CA LEU A 232 -32.53 -13.92 7.50
C LEU A 232 -31.58 -14.86 6.78
N SER A 233 -31.94 -15.36 5.59
CA SER A 233 -31.09 -16.29 4.80
C SER A 233 -29.78 -15.63 4.44
N LYS A 234 -29.79 -14.36 4.00
CA LYS A 234 -28.57 -13.60 3.68
C LYS A 234 -27.64 -13.53 4.90
N ARG A 235 -28.15 -13.17 6.07
CA ARG A 235 -27.33 -13.08 7.29
C ARG A 235 -26.79 -14.41 7.74
N LYS A 236 -27.63 -15.44 7.74
CA LYS A 236 -27.22 -16.80 8.07
C LYS A 236 -26.06 -17.27 7.19
N MET A 237 -26.16 -17.03 5.90
CA MET A 237 -25.13 -17.41 4.94
C MET A 237 -23.77 -16.73 5.22
N TRP A 238 -23.73 -15.40 5.41
CA TRP A 238 -22.51 -14.67 5.77
C TRP A 238 -21.93 -15.17 7.11
N GLN A 239 -22.79 -15.43 8.10
CA GLN A 239 -22.38 -15.96 9.39
C GLN A 239 -21.79 -17.37 9.29
N GLU A 240 -22.37 -18.26 8.48
CA GLU A 240 -21.86 -19.61 8.24
C GLU A 240 -20.50 -19.58 7.57
N MET A 241 -20.25 -18.65 6.66
CA MET A 241 -18.95 -18.40 6.04
C MET A 241 -17.95 -17.73 6.99
N ARG A 242 -18.38 -17.23 8.13
CA ARG A 242 -17.57 -16.40 9.06
C ARG A 242 -16.94 -15.19 8.37
N MET A 243 -17.66 -14.55 7.48
CA MET A 243 -17.26 -13.39 6.70
C MET A 243 -18.25 -12.25 6.88
N SER A 244 -17.80 -11.02 6.61
CA SER A 244 -18.65 -9.85 6.56
C SER A 244 -18.75 -9.34 5.11
N PRO A 245 -19.93 -8.95 4.62
CA PRO A 245 -20.10 -8.43 3.26
C PRO A 245 -19.42 -7.07 3.03
N THR A 246 -18.90 -6.45 4.07
CA THR A 246 -18.22 -5.14 4.03
C THR A 246 -16.75 -5.22 4.44
N ASP A 247 -16.24 -6.43 4.70
CA ASP A 247 -14.84 -6.65 5.05
C ASP A 247 -14.04 -6.98 3.80
N LEU A 248 -13.56 -5.93 3.13
CA LEU A 248 -12.88 -6.03 1.84
C LEU A 248 -11.35 -6.08 1.97
N GLY A 249 -10.79 -5.67 3.11
CA GLY A 249 -9.37 -5.48 3.25
C GLY A 249 -8.80 -5.79 4.64
N ASP A 250 -9.50 -6.51 5.52
CA ASP A 250 -9.09 -6.89 6.89
C ASP A 250 -8.67 -5.71 7.79
N LEU A 251 -7.90 -4.76 7.25
CA LEU A 251 -7.44 -3.54 7.91
C LEU A 251 -8.13 -2.30 7.33
N SER A 252 -8.32 -1.30 8.16
CA SER A 252 -8.97 -0.04 7.80
C SER A 252 -8.25 1.16 8.42
N SER A 253 -8.76 2.38 8.20
CA SER A 253 -8.25 3.59 8.85
C SER A 253 -8.33 3.58 10.38
N ALA A 254 -8.95 2.56 10.97
CA ALA A 254 -8.90 2.30 12.40
C ALA A 254 -7.51 1.86 12.89
N ALA A 255 -6.72 1.24 12.03
CA ALA A 255 -5.36 0.78 12.31
C ALA A 255 -4.31 1.46 11.43
N LEU A 256 -4.71 2.00 10.27
CA LEU A 256 -3.80 2.46 9.23
C LEU A 256 -3.93 3.96 8.94
N THR A 257 -2.81 4.58 8.63
CA THR A 257 -2.70 5.90 7.99
C THR A 257 -2.13 5.72 6.59
N TYR A 258 -2.80 6.27 5.59
CA TYR A 258 -2.41 6.10 4.20
C TYR A 258 -1.49 7.23 3.76
N LEU A 259 -0.39 6.87 3.11
CA LEU A 259 0.67 7.79 2.73
C LEU A 259 0.82 7.88 1.22
N PHE A 260 1.10 9.07 0.73
CA PHE A 260 1.46 9.38 -0.65
C PHE A 260 2.90 9.91 -0.66
N ASN A 261 3.85 9.15 -1.18
CA ASN A 261 5.28 9.47 -1.12
C ASN A 261 5.74 9.86 0.31
N GLY A 262 5.28 9.10 1.32
CA GLY A 262 5.59 9.36 2.74
C GLY A 262 4.85 10.56 3.35
N SER A 263 3.96 11.21 2.61
CA SER A 263 3.15 12.33 3.10
C SER A 263 1.75 11.87 3.47
N THR A 264 1.27 12.33 4.63
CA THR A 264 -0.14 12.13 5.01
C THR A 264 -1.08 12.96 4.14
N PRO A 265 -2.39 12.65 4.08
CA PRO A 265 -3.36 13.46 3.34
C PRO A 265 -3.36 14.94 3.74
N LEU A 266 -3.02 15.25 4.99
CA LEU A 266 -2.94 16.64 5.48
C LEU A 266 -1.69 17.34 4.95
N ALA A 267 -0.54 16.67 4.93
CA ALA A 267 0.72 17.20 4.39
C ALA A 267 0.66 17.44 2.89
N ASN A 268 -0.11 16.62 2.15
CA ASN A 268 -0.45 16.81 0.73
C ASN A 268 0.75 16.96 -0.20
N TRP A 269 1.33 15.85 -0.64
CA TRP A 269 2.39 15.85 -1.65
C TRP A 269 2.05 16.70 -2.88
N ARG A 270 3.06 17.33 -3.51
CA ARG A 270 2.86 18.20 -4.67
C ARG A 270 3.80 17.86 -5.82
N GLY A 271 3.22 17.77 -7.01
CA GLY A 271 3.92 17.76 -8.29
C GLY A 271 3.57 19.00 -9.12
N LEU A 272 4.57 19.63 -9.73
CA LEU A 272 4.37 20.82 -10.56
C LEU A 272 4.31 20.45 -12.04
N PHE A 273 3.44 21.10 -12.81
CA PHE A 273 3.35 20.94 -14.25
C PHE A 273 3.10 22.28 -14.96
N LYS A 274 3.27 22.32 -16.28
CA LYS A 274 2.77 23.38 -17.13
C LYS A 274 1.56 22.86 -17.91
N LYS A 275 0.54 23.71 -18.10
CA LYS A 275 -0.67 23.32 -18.85
C LYS A 275 -0.32 22.74 -20.21
N GLY A 276 -0.90 21.60 -20.52
CA GLY A 276 -0.67 20.89 -21.77
C GLY A 276 0.58 20.00 -21.80
N GLU A 277 1.45 20.05 -20.78
CA GLU A 277 2.54 19.06 -20.64
C GLU A 277 1.95 17.65 -20.50
N LYS A 278 2.59 16.69 -21.14
CA LYS A 278 2.35 15.28 -20.91
C LYS A 278 3.13 14.84 -19.67
N VAL A 279 2.41 14.49 -18.62
CA VAL A 279 2.99 14.07 -17.34
C VAL A 279 2.84 12.57 -17.19
N ARG A 280 3.95 11.85 -16.93
CA ARG A 280 3.96 10.44 -16.57
C ARG A 280 3.92 10.31 -15.05
N LEU A 281 2.96 9.57 -14.55
CA LEU A 281 2.85 9.20 -13.15
C LEU A 281 3.15 7.70 -13.03
N ARG A 282 4.21 7.36 -12.30
CA ARG A 282 4.63 5.99 -12.04
C ARG A 282 4.08 5.57 -10.69
N PHE A 283 2.90 4.95 -10.70
CA PHE A 283 2.24 4.47 -9.50
C PHE A 283 2.83 3.15 -9.02
N ILE A 284 3.10 3.08 -7.72
CA ILE A 284 3.58 1.90 -7.01
C ILE A 284 2.70 1.73 -5.78
N ASN A 285 2.06 0.59 -5.61
CA ASN A 285 1.40 0.26 -4.37
C ASN A 285 2.37 -0.51 -3.46
N GLY A 286 3.09 0.21 -2.64
CA GLY A 286 3.98 -0.33 -1.62
C GLY A 286 3.31 -0.46 -0.24
N ALA A 287 1.97 -0.56 -0.20
CA ALA A 287 1.25 -0.85 1.02
C ALA A 287 1.39 -2.32 1.41
N SER A 288 1.41 -2.61 2.69
CA SER A 288 1.49 -3.99 3.20
C SER A 288 0.16 -4.75 3.09
N ASN A 289 -0.97 -4.03 3.03
CA ASN A 289 -2.30 -4.63 2.99
C ASN A 289 -3.30 -3.90 2.10
N THR A 290 -3.14 -2.59 1.89
CA THR A 290 -4.18 -1.72 1.36
C THR A 290 -4.30 -1.78 -0.17
N PHE A 291 -5.50 -2.10 -0.68
CA PHE A 291 -5.89 -1.85 -2.06
C PHE A 291 -6.38 -0.40 -2.21
N PHE A 292 -5.99 0.24 -3.30
CA PHE A 292 -6.40 1.61 -3.62
C PHE A 292 -7.18 1.68 -4.92
N ASP A 293 -8.26 2.48 -4.92
CA ASP A 293 -8.89 3.01 -6.11
C ASP A 293 -8.37 4.41 -6.37
N VAL A 294 -7.69 4.59 -7.51
CA VAL A 294 -7.01 5.84 -7.85
C VAL A 294 -7.73 6.56 -8.97
N ARG A 295 -8.07 7.83 -8.72
CA ARG A 295 -8.64 8.73 -9.72
C ARG A 295 -8.06 10.13 -9.62
N ILE A 296 -8.14 10.85 -10.71
CA ILE A 296 -7.82 12.28 -10.78
C ILE A 296 -9.07 12.98 -11.33
N PRO A 297 -9.94 13.55 -10.48
CA PRO A 297 -11.18 14.17 -10.98
C PRO A 297 -10.94 15.15 -12.09
N GLU A 298 -11.76 15.10 -13.13
CA GLU A 298 -11.71 15.95 -14.34
C GLU A 298 -10.44 15.75 -15.21
N LEU A 299 -9.65 14.69 -14.96
CA LEU A 299 -8.45 14.39 -15.74
C LEU A 299 -8.36 12.89 -16.01
N GLN A 300 -8.55 12.50 -17.26
CA GLN A 300 -8.42 11.10 -17.68
C GLN A 300 -6.97 10.62 -17.60
N MET A 301 -6.81 9.37 -17.24
CA MET A 301 -5.53 8.68 -17.11
C MET A 301 -5.38 7.65 -18.23
N THR A 302 -4.29 7.70 -18.98
CA THR A 302 -3.98 6.66 -19.98
C THR A 302 -2.92 5.72 -19.41
N VAL A 303 -3.33 4.52 -19.08
CA VAL A 303 -2.42 3.43 -18.62
C VAL A 303 -1.55 3.00 -19.79
N VAL A 304 -0.23 3.01 -19.60
CA VAL A 304 0.77 2.68 -20.63
C VAL A 304 1.73 1.57 -20.20
N GLN A 305 1.85 1.32 -18.89
CA GLN A 305 2.58 0.16 -18.33
C GLN A 305 1.79 -0.43 -17.15
N SER A 306 1.92 -1.75 -16.97
CA SER A 306 1.47 -2.50 -15.80
C SER A 306 2.59 -3.45 -15.40
N ASP A 307 2.93 -3.47 -14.10
CA ASP A 307 4.00 -4.31 -13.53
C ASP A 307 5.31 -4.25 -14.31
N GLY A 308 5.71 -3.02 -14.64
CA GLY A 308 6.93 -2.73 -15.37
C GLY A 308 6.91 -3.04 -16.86
N GLN A 309 5.82 -3.60 -17.40
CA GLN A 309 5.71 -3.97 -18.80
C GLN A 309 4.82 -3.02 -19.59
N ASN A 310 5.20 -2.71 -20.83
CA ASN A 310 4.38 -1.90 -21.72
C ASN A 310 3.07 -2.64 -22.08
N VAL A 311 1.96 -1.93 -22.00
CA VAL A 311 0.64 -2.43 -22.40
C VAL A 311 0.08 -1.61 -23.56
N HIS A 312 -0.94 -2.15 -24.25
CA HIS A 312 -1.73 -1.32 -25.16
C HIS A 312 -2.37 -0.20 -24.34
N PRO A 313 -2.20 1.08 -24.74
CA PRO A 313 -2.72 2.20 -23.97
C PRO A 313 -4.23 2.11 -23.75
N VAL A 314 -4.67 2.23 -22.51
CA VAL A 314 -6.08 2.23 -22.12
C VAL A 314 -6.37 3.49 -21.30
N THR A 315 -7.35 4.26 -21.73
CA THR A 315 -7.78 5.48 -21.00
C THR A 315 -8.89 5.12 -20.03
N VAL A 316 -8.71 5.51 -18.77
CA VAL A 316 -9.62 5.22 -17.65
C VAL A 316 -9.83 6.47 -16.81
N ASP A 317 -10.96 6.52 -16.11
CA ASP A 317 -11.26 7.57 -15.13
C ASP A 317 -10.76 7.17 -13.74
N GLU A 318 -10.72 5.87 -13.45
CA GLU A 318 -10.25 5.28 -12.19
C GLU A 318 -9.63 3.90 -12.47
N PHE A 319 -8.65 3.51 -11.66
CA PHE A 319 -8.13 2.15 -11.65
C PHE A 319 -7.93 1.65 -10.21
N ARG A 320 -8.14 0.37 -9.99
CA ARG A 320 -7.84 -0.32 -8.73
C ARG A 320 -6.52 -1.04 -8.86
N PHE A 321 -5.67 -0.96 -7.83
CA PHE A 321 -4.47 -1.78 -7.76
C PHE A 321 -4.15 -2.24 -6.33
N GLY A 322 -3.70 -3.49 -6.26
CA GLY A 322 -3.36 -4.17 -5.02
C GLY A 322 -1.92 -3.93 -4.58
N PRO A 323 -1.59 -4.33 -3.34
CA PRO A 323 -0.22 -4.32 -2.85
C PRO A 323 0.73 -5.04 -3.83
N GLY A 324 1.86 -4.43 -4.13
CA GLY A 324 2.87 -4.97 -5.04
C GLY A 324 2.70 -4.58 -6.51
N GLU A 325 1.52 -4.19 -6.96
CA GLU A 325 1.27 -3.80 -8.35
C GLU A 325 1.84 -2.42 -8.68
N THR A 326 2.18 -2.22 -9.95
CA THR A 326 2.61 -0.93 -10.48
C THR A 326 1.89 -0.56 -11.77
N TYR A 327 1.54 0.73 -11.93
CA TYR A 327 0.95 1.27 -13.14
C TYR A 327 1.64 2.58 -13.54
N ASP A 328 2.04 2.69 -14.80
CA ASP A 328 2.44 3.97 -15.37
C ASP A 328 1.29 4.55 -16.17
N VAL A 329 0.93 5.78 -15.85
CA VAL A 329 -0.13 6.49 -16.55
C VAL A 329 0.34 7.82 -17.11
N LEU A 330 -0.19 8.19 -18.27
CA LEU A 330 0.00 9.51 -18.88
C LEU A 330 -1.23 10.35 -18.64
N VAL A 331 -1.00 11.61 -18.24
CA VAL A 331 -2.03 12.64 -18.11
C VAL A 331 -1.59 13.91 -18.83
N THR A 332 -2.55 14.72 -19.30
CA THR A 332 -2.28 16.01 -19.95
C THR A 332 -3.13 17.10 -19.30
N PRO A 333 -2.70 17.63 -18.14
CA PRO A 333 -3.48 18.55 -17.34
C PRO A 333 -3.62 19.92 -18.00
N GLN A 334 -4.84 20.50 -17.96
CA GLN A 334 -5.20 21.79 -18.57
C GLN A 334 -5.66 22.84 -17.54
N SER A 335 -6.22 22.41 -16.40
CA SER A 335 -6.61 23.30 -15.30
C SER A 335 -5.41 23.66 -14.42
N ASP A 336 -5.59 24.55 -13.45
CA ASP A 336 -4.49 25.05 -12.61
C ASP A 336 -4.02 24.01 -11.56
N ALA A 337 -4.92 23.12 -11.13
CA ALA A 337 -4.58 22.05 -10.19
C ALA A 337 -5.57 20.89 -10.28
N TYR A 338 -5.09 19.70 -9.89
CA TYR A 338 -5.83 18.46 -9.78
C TYR A 338 -5.43 17.71 -8.50
N THR A 339 -6.39 17.05 -7.88
CA THR A 339 -6.10 16.12 -6.79
C THR A 339 -5.91 14.72 -7.35
N ILE A 340 -4.74 14.11 -7.12
CA ILE A 340 -4.56 12.67 -7.26
C ILE A 340 -5.13 12.06 -5.98
N PHE A 341 -6.22 11.32 -6.12
CA PHE A 341 -6.99 10.78 -5.01
C PHE A 341 -6.95 9.26 -5.04
N ALA A 342 -6.41 8.66 -3.99
CA ALA A 342 -6.28 7.22 -3.83
C ALA A 342 -7.08 6.79 -2.60
N GLN A 343 -8.33 6.39 -2.79
CA GLN A 343 -9.19 5.91 -1.70
C GLN A 343 -8.97 4.42 -1.47
N THR A 344 -9.17 3.98 -0.24
CA THR A 344 -9.05 2.57 0.10
C THR A 344 -10.28 1.77 -0.33
N ILE A 345 -10.10 0.48 -0.62
CA ILE A 345 -11.19 -0.39 -1.04
C ILE A 345 -12.30 -0.48 0.02
N GLU A 346 -11.95 -0.41 1.30
CA GLU A 346 -12.90 -0.43 2.43
C GLU A 346 -13.63 0.90 2.62
N ARG A 347 -13.28 1.93 1.85
CA ARG A 347 -13.89 3.27 1.92
C ARG A 347 -13.78 3.93 3.29
N THR A 348 -12.67 3.67 4.01
CA THR A 348 -12.45 4.22 5.37
C THR A 348 -11.44 5.35 5.40
N GLY A 349 -10.64 5.51 4.33
CA GLY A 349 -9.63 6.54 4.23
C GLY A 349 -9.07 6.71 2.82
N TYR A 350 -8.06 7.55 2.69
CA TYR A 350 -7.41 7.83 1.42
C TYR A 350 -5.98 8.37 1.60
N ALA A 351 -5.15 8.19 0.60
CA ALA A 351 -3.94 8.98 0.36
C ALA A 351 -4.22 10.01 -0.74
N ARG A 352 -3.48 11.12 -0.76
CA ARG A 352 -3.62 12.13 -1.82
C ARG A 352 -2.34 12.89 -2.11
N GLY A 353 -2.27 13.37 -3.36
CA GLY A 353 -1.32 14.38 -3.80
C GLY A 353 -2.02 15.45 -4.64
N THR A 354 -1.33 16.54 -4.94
CA THR A 354 -1.81 17.60 -5.80
C THR A 354 -0.85 17.80 -6.97
N LEU A 355 -1.36 17.72 -8.20
CA LEU A 355 -0.69 18.27 -9.38
C LEU A 355 -1.12 19.73 -9.53
N ALA A 356 -0.20 20.68 -9.66
CA ALA A 356 -0.52 22.09 -9.77
C ALA A 356 0.48 22.86 -10.63
N VAL A 357 0.06 23.98 -11.20
CA VAL A 357 0.96 24.89 -11.96
C VAL A 357 1.86 25.71 -11.03
N ALA A 358 1.51 25.81 -9.73
CA ALA A 358 2.30 26.49 -8.70
C ALA A 358 2.05 25.92 -7.30
N ASN A 359 3.01 26.05 -6.39
CA ASN A 359 2.99 25.47 -5.05
C ASN A 359 1.84 25.95 -4.14
N ASN A 360 1.30 27.11 -4.39
CA ASN A 360 0.25 27.74 -3.56
C ASN A 360 -1.18 27.42 -4.05
N ILE A 361 -1.34 26.65 -5.13
CA ILE A 361 -2.64 26.32 -5.70
C ILE A 361 -3.07 24.93 -5.19
N ASN A 362 -4.30 24.80 -4.72
CA ASN A 362 -4.90 23.56 -4.27
C ASN A 362 -6.08 23.17 -5.17
N ALA A 363 -6.31 21.88 -5.31
CA ALA A 363 -7.52 21.33 -5.91
C ALA A 363 -8.49 20.85 -4.83
N PRO A 364 -9.81 20.79 -5.11
CA PRO A 364 -10.78 20.17 -4.23
C PRO A 364 -10.42 18.70 -3.96
N VAL A 365 -10.65 18.26 -2.73
CA VAL A 365 -10.47 16.85 -2.35
C VAL A 365 -11.84 16.16 -2.47
N PRO A 366 -11.94 15.08 -3.25
CA PRO A 366 -13.18 14.31 -3.35
C PRO A 366 -13.61 13.72 -2.00
N ALA A 367 -14.91 13.50 -1.83
CA ALA A 367 -15.37 12.64 -0.78
C ALA A 367 -15.01 11.18 -1.09
N VAL A 368 -14.78 10.39 -0.03
CA VAL A 368 -14.67 8.93 -0.16
C VAL A 368 -16.03 8.38 -0.61
N ASP A 369 -16.02 7.43 -1.51
CA ASP A 369 -17.22 6.80 -2.04
C ASP A 369 -17.96 6.01 -0.95
N PRO A 370 -19.26 5.69 -1.14
CA PRO A 370 -19.99 4.81 -0.25
C PRO A 370 -19.34 3.42 -0.13
N VAL A 371 -19.48 2.81 1.04
CA VAL A 371 -18.99 1.45 1.31
C VAL A 371 -19.64 0.46 0.36
N GLU A 372 -18.85 -0.36 -0.27
CA GLU A 372 -19.31 -1.45 -1.11
C GLU A 372 -19.77 -2.64 -0.26
N TRP A 373 -20.84 -3.28 -0.70
CA TRP A 373 -21.39 -4.48 -0.08
C TRP A 373 -21.22 -5.66 -1.02
N LEU A 374 -20.39 -6.61 -0.65
CA LEU A 374 -20.23 -7.83 -1.44
C LEU A 374 -21.55 -8.58 -1.56
N ALA A 375 -21.85 -9.01 -2.76
CA ALA A 375 -22.88 -9.97 -3.06
C ALA A 375 -22.27 -11.37 -3.23
N MET A 376 -23.10 -12.41 -3.18
CA MET A 376 -22.62 -13.78 -3.43
C MET A 376 -22.06 -13.96 -4.86
N ALA A 377 -22.58 -13.22 -5.82
CA ALA A 377 -22.08 -13.23 -7.19
C ALA A 377 -20.62 -12.74 -7.27
N ASP A 378 -20.25 -11.75 -6.42
CA ASP A 378 -18.88 -11.22 -6.36
C ASP A 378 -17.90 -12.26 -5.78
N MET A 379 -18.39 -13.10 -4.85
CA MET A 379 -17.60 -14.16 -4.21
C MET A 379 -17.45 -15.42 -5.08
N MET A 380 -18.51 -15.82 -5.78
CA MET A 380 -18.58 -17.09 -6.49
C MET A 380 -18.36 -16.96 -8.00
N GLY A 381 -18.24 -15.74 -8.51
CA GLY A 381 -18.23 -15.47 -9.94
C GLY A 381 -19.58 -15.82 -10.60
N ASN A 382 -19.65 -15.66 -11.90
CA ASN A 382 -20.81 -16.12 -12.70
C ASN A 382 -20.76 -17.66 -12.89
N MET A 383 -20.86 -18.44 -11.81
CA MET A 383 -21.24 -19.82 -11.93
C MET A 383 -22.72 -19.83 -12.33
N SER A 384 -22.99 -20.00 -13.62
CA SER A 384 -24.33 -20.35 -14.09
C SER A 384 -24.73 -21.63 -13.35
N HIS A 385 -25.72 -21.55 -12.48
CA HIS A 385 -26.41 -22.71 -11.95
C HIS A 385 -27.12 -23.39 -13.12
N ASP A 386 -26.37 -24.21 -13.86
CA ASP A 386 -26.99 -25.25 -14.64
C ASP A 386 -27.51 -26.30 -13.64
N ALA A 387 -28.83 -26.38 -13.53
CA ALA A 387 -29.56 -27.15 -12.50
C ALA A 387 -29.47 -28.68 -12.69
N THR A 388 -28.27 -29.18 -12.99
CA THR A 388 -27.97 -30.63 -13.13
C THR A 388 -26.71 -31.06 -12.39
N MET A 389 -26.54 -30.56 -11.18
CA MET A 389 -25.57 -31.19 -10.24
C MET A 389 -26.31 -32.30 -9.49
N GLY A 390 -26.26 -33.50 -10.04
CA GLY A 390 -26.55 -34.71 -9.30
C GLY A 390 -25.64 -34.76 -8.05
N VAL A 391 -26.23 -35.23 -6.97
CA VAL A 391 -25.55 -35.49 -5.69
C VAL A 391 -24.28 -36.30 -5.98
N MET A 392 -23.10 -35.69 -5.78
CA MET A 392 -21.81 -36.39 -5.79
C MET A 392 -21.74 -37.26 -4.54
N ASP A 393 -21.86 -38.55 -4.73
CA ASP A 393 -21.61 -39.57 -3.71
C ASP A 393 -20.10 -39.66 -3.42
N HIS A 394 -19.66 -39.20 -2.25
CA HIS A 394 -18.28 -39.23 -1.81
C HIS A 394 -17.80 -40.56 -1.25
N SER A 395 -18.50 -41.68 -1.53
CA SER A 395 -18.18 -43.00 -0.94
C SER A 395 -17.17 -43.85 -1.73
N GLN A 396 -16.57 -43.35 -2.82
CA GLN A 396 -15.58 -44.14 -3.58
C GLN A 396 -14.19 -43.48 -3.59
N HIS A 397 -13.41 -43.66 -2.53
CA HIS A 397 -11.96 -43.48 -2.60
C HIS A 397 -11.33 -44.71 -3.31
N ALA A 398 -10.93 -44.54 -4.55
CA ALA A 398 -9.98 -45.44 -5.19
C ALA A 398 -8.54 -45.13 -4.72
N PRO A 399 -7.68 -46.11 -4.49
CA PRO A 399 -6.30 -45.89 -4.04
C PRO A 399 -5.48 -45.22 -5.15
N ALA A 400 -4.62 -44.27 -4.73
CA ALA A 400 -3.73 -43.52 -5.61
C ALA A 400 -2.78 -44.49 -6.38
N MET A 401 -2.77 -44.42 -7.69
CA MET A 401 -1.73 -45.01 -8.53
C MET A 401 -0.43 -44.21 -8.46
N PRO A 402 0.75 -44.81 -8.44
CA PRO A 402 2.01 -44.07 -8.47
C PRO A 402 2.22 -43.41 -9.83
N MET A 403 2.53 -42.10 -9.82
CA MET A 403 2.80 -41.31 -11.00
C MET A 403 4.22 -41.64 -11.52
N ASP A 404 4.31 -42.17 -12.72
CA ASP A 404 5.59 -42.38 -13.44
C ASP A 404 6.05 -41.02 -14.04
N LEU A 405 7.14 -40.47 -13.54
CA LEU A 405 7.73 -39.19 -13.94
C LEU A 405 8.63 -39.25 -15.16
N SER A 406 8.65 -40.35 -15.91
CA SER A 406 9.63 -40.53 -17.00
C SER A 406 9.19 -40.09 -18.40
N GLN A 407 7.98 -39.51 -18.59
CA GLN A 407 7.46 -39.15 -19.93
C GLN A 407 6.99 -37.69 -20.05
N HIS A 408 7.82 -36.69 -19.74
CA HIS A 408 7.61 -35.32 -20.24
C HIS A 408 8.93 -34.63 -20.58
N ALA A 409 9.55 -35.09 -21.64
CA ALA A 409 10.49 -34.30 -22.42
C ALA A 409 9.83 -34.00 -23.77
N GLY A 410 9.21 -32.83 -23.89
CA GLY A 410 8.62 -32.32 -25.12
C GLY A 410 8.78 -30.79 -25.21
N PRO A 411 8.96 -30.22 -26.41
CA PRO A 411 9.71 -28.98 -26.62
C PRO A 411 8.90 -27.72 -26.25
N ALA A 412 9.66 -26.71 -25.81
CA ALA A 412 9.21 -25.35 -25.57
C ALA A 412 8.73 -24.66 -26.86
N ALA A 413 7.45 -24.71 -27.14
CA ALA A 413 6.78 -23.89 -28.16
C ALA A 413 5.26 -23.96 -27.97
N ALA A 414 4.68 -23.15 -27.08
CA ALA A 414 3.26 -22.73 -27.10
C ALA A 414 2.89 -21.88 -25.84
N PHE A 415 3.60 -20.80 -25.55
CA PHE A 415 3.05 -19.74 -24.71
C PHE A 415 3.01 -18.42 -25.49
N ALA A 416 2.17 -18.39 -26.50
CA ALA A 416 1.77 -17.16 -27.18
C ALA A 416 0.29 -17.29 -27.53
N LYS A 417 -0.60 -17.15 -26.54
CA LYS A 417 -2.00 -16.76 -26.76
C LYS A 417 -2.58 -16.15 -25.49
N ALA A 418 -2.75 -14.82 -25.58
CA ALA A 418 -3.81 -14.04 -24.95
C ALA A 418 -4.02 -14.23 -23.43
N SER A 419 -3.25 -13.55 -22.62
CA SER A 419 -3.81 -12.96 -21.41
C SER A 419 -4.55 -11.70 -21.83
N THR A 420 -5.85 -11.79 -22.03
CA THR A 420 -6.73 -10.64 -22.00
C THR A 420 -6.82 -10.25 -20.53
N CYS A 421 -6.02 -9.27 -20.13
CA CYS A 421 -6.13 -8.65 -18.81
C CYS A 421 -7.49 -7.95 -18.80
N LEU A 422 -8.44 -8.51 -18.07
CA LEU A 422 -9.70 -7.85 -17.77
C LEU A 422 -9.43 -6.89 -16.63
N LEU A 423 -9.30 -5.62 -16.96
CA LEU A 423 -9.44 -4.53 -15.98
C LEU A 423 -10.91 -4.50 -15.56
N TYR A 424 -11.19 -4.77 -14.31
CA TYR A 424 -12.48 -4.51 -13.66
C TYR A 424 -12.44 -3.18 -12.95
#